data_2800e7badd65108855e66865229a21d5
#
_entry.id   2800e7badd65108855e66865229a21d5
#
_cell.length_a   1.000
_cell.length_b   1.000
_cell.length_c   1.000
_cell.angle_alpha   90.00
_cell.angle_beta   90.00
_cell.angle_gamma   90.00
#
_symmetry.space_group_name_H-M   'P 1'
#
loop_
_entity.id
_entity.type
_entity.pdbx_description
1 polymer ?
#
loop_
_entity_poly.entity_id
_entity_poly.type
_entity_poly.pdbx_seq_one_letter_code
_entity_poly.pdbx_strand_id
1 'polypeptide(L)'
;MGYTAIEAANYGDGKLYGIAPEQFKADIEAAGLKVLSSHVGHNLNNEELKSGNFEGALKWWEQCIDAHKRAGMQYIVNPGVNFPKTLAEAEVICKYLNKVGEMVNAAGMKFGYHNHSHEFNKVEGKVWYDYMIEHTDADKVFFEMDVYWAVRGQVSPVEYFKKYPGRFTLLHIKDHREFGESGMVGFDAIFNNADKAGLKNLVVELEGSNRPNILDGMKVCADYLKAAKFVKSTYTK
;
A
#
# COMPACT_ATOMS: atom_id res chain seq x y z
N MET A 1 11.99 14.11 -13.49
CA MET A 1 10.54 13.83 -13.57
C MET A 1 9.76 14.53 -12.46
N GLY A 2 10.28 14.68 -11.24
CA GLY A 2 9.64 15.35 -10.11
C GLY A 2 9.17 14.41 -9.01
N TYR A 3 9.46 13.14 -9.12
CA TYR A 3 9.34 12.22 -7.99
C TYR A 3 10.32 12.61 -6.89
N THR A 4 9.91 12.49 -5.65
CA THR A 4 10.69 12.93 -4.48
C THR A 4 11.06 11.79 -3.54
N ALA A 5 10.41 10.64 -3.71
CA ALA A 5 10.59 9.46 -2.89
C ALA A 5 10.34 8.19 -3.69
N ILE A 6 10.69 7.05 -3.09
CA ILE A 6 10.37 5.73 -3.64
C ILE A 6 9.59 4.89 -2.63
N GLU A 7 8.79 3.97 -3.18
CA GLU A 7 8.34 2.79 -2.49
C GLU A 7 9.06 1.58 -3.09
N ALA A 8 9.73 0.79 -2.24
CA ALA A 8 10.43 -0.42 -2.67
C ALA A 8 9.44 -1.59 -2.80
N ALA A 9 9.71 -2.53 -3.70
CA ALA A 9 8.83 -3.69 -3.91
C ALA A 9 9.58 -5.03 -3.88
N ASN A 10 10.81 -5.05 -3.39
CA ASN A 10 11.61 -6.27 -3.33
C ASN A 10 12.40 -6.32 -2.02
N TYR A 11 11.99 -7.24 -1.15
CA TYR A 11 12.66 -7.54 0.11
C TYR A 11 12.83 -9.05 0.27
N GLY A 12 14.00 -9.48 0.72
CA GLY A 12 14.29 -10.86 1.07
C GLY A 12 15.59 -10.97 1.88
N ASP A 13 15.60 -11.88 2.84
CA ASP A 13 16.78 -12.19 3.66
C ASP A 13 17.46 -10.97 4.29
N GLY A 14 16.66 -10.02 4.80
CA GLY A 14 17.14 -8.79 5.43
C GLY A 14 17.70 -7.75 4.46
N LYS A 15 17.45 -7.88 3.15
CA LYS A 15 17.99 -7.02 2.09
C LYS A 15 16.87 -6.46 1.22
N LEU A 16 17.11 -5.28 0.64
CA LEU A 16 16.25 -4.62 -0.33
C LEU A 16 16.93 -4.71 -1.71
N TYR A 17 16.26 -5.36 -2.67
CA TYR A 17 16.85 -5.63 -3.99
C TYR A 17 18.23 -6.33 -3.91
N GLY A 18 18.45 -7.18 -2.89
CA GLY A 18 19.72 -7.84 -2.65
C GLY A 18 20.82 -6.96 -2.03
N ILE A 19 20.50 -5.71 -1.69
CA ILE A 19 21.42 -4.70 -1.15
C ILE A 19 21.18 -4.56 0.36
N ALA A 20 22.24 -4.33 1.14
CA ALA A 20 22.12 -4.04 2.57
C ALA A 20 21.28 -2.77 2.80
N PRO A 21 20.43 -2.72 3.84
CA PRO A 21 19.50 -1.62 4.05
C PRO A 21 20.14 -0.23 4.08
N GLU A 22 21.29 -0.09 4.72
CA GLU A 22 22.02 1.18 4.80
C GLU A 22 22.58 1.61 3.45
N GLN A 23 23.08 0.65 2.65
CA GLN A 23 23.59 0.95 1.31
C GLN A 23 22.42 1.32 0.38
N PHE A 24 21.31 0.59 0.46
CA PHE A 24 20.08 0.93 -0.29
C PHE A 24 19.64 2.37 0.01
N LYS A 25 19.60 2.74 1.30
CA LYS A 25 19.29 4.12 1.71
C LYS A 25 20.25 5.13 1.09
N ALA A 26 21.55 4.89 1.22
CA ALA A 26 22.59 5.79 0.69
C ALA A 26 22.48 5.97 -0.83
N ASP A 27 22.21 4.88 -1.57
CA ASP A 27 22.06 4.93 -3.04
C ASP A 27 20.84 5.75 -3.47
N ILE A 28 19.71 5.59 -2.78
CA ILE A 28 18.46 6.34 -3.05
C ILE A 28 18.66 7.82 -2.72
N GLU A 29 19.27 8.14 -1.58
CA GLU A 29 19.55 9.52 -1.17
C GLU A 29 20.56 10.20 -2.11
N ALA A 30 21.57 9.47 -2.59
CA ALA A 30 22.52 9.95 -3.60
C ALA A 30 21.83 10.26 -4.94
N ALA A 31 20.75 9.58 -5.28
CA ALA A 31 19.92 9.87 -6.44
C ALA A 31 18.96 11.07 -6.21
N GLY A 32 18.98 11.71 -5.04
CA GLY A 32 18.13 12.84 -4.67
C GLY A 32 16.70 12.46 -4.28
N LEU A 33 16.48 11.20 -3.94
CA LEU A 33 15.17 10.66 -3.52
C LEU A 33 15.19 10.31 -2.03
N LYS A 34 13.99 10.19 -1.44
CA LYS A 34 13.80 9.66 -0.08
C LYS A 34 13.34 8.22 -0.15
N VAL A 35 13.76 7.40 0.81
CA VAL A 35 13.17 6.10 1.05
C VAL A 35 11.89 6.32 1.86
N LEU A 36 10.73 6.06 1.29
CA LEU A 36 9.44 6.33 1.93
C LEU A 36 8.79 5.09 2.48
N SER A 37 8.62 4.08 1.64
CA SER A 37 7.81 2.90 1.91
C SER A 37 8.37 1.65 1.24
N SER A 38 7.82 0.52 1.62
CA SER A 38 8.09 -0.76 0.93
C SER A 38 6.86 -1.64 0.91
N HIS A 39 6.55 -2.19 -0.27
CA HIS A 39 5.66 -3.33 -0.41
C HIS A 39 6.37 -4.60 0.06
N VAL A 40 5.92 -5.15 1.16
CA VAL A 40 6.43 -6.40 1.71
C VAL A 40 5.37 -7.07 2.57
N GLY A 41 5.26 -8.40 2.46
CA GLY A 41 4.29 -9.17 3.21
C GLY A 41 4.78 -10.59 3.50
N HIS A 42 4.17 -11.18 4.50
CA HIS A 42 4.34 -12.57 4.86
C HIS A 42 2.97 -13.20 5.13
N ASN A 43 2.62 -14.22 4.35
CA ASN A 43 1.34 -14.89 4.48
C ASN A 43 1.36 -15.92 5.61
N LEU A 44 0.25 -16.02 6.34
CA LEU A 44 0.03 -17.12 7.26
C LEU A 44 -0.12 -18.43 6.49
N ASN A 45 0.50 -19.49 6.98
CA ASN A 45 0.26 -20.82 6.46
C ASN A 45 -1.08 -21.40 6.97
N ASN A 46 -1.49 -22.55 6.45
CA ASN A 46 -2.78 -23.16 6.78
C ASN A 46 -2.91 -23.55 8.26
N GLU A 47 -1.82 -23.88 8.94
CA GLU A 47 -1.82 -24.25 10.35
C GLU A 47 -1.98 -22.99 11.23
N GLU A 48 -1.25 -21.93 10.92
CA GLU A 48 -1.37 -20.64 11.59
C GLU A 48 -2.77 -20.05 11.43
N LEU A 49 -3.36 -20.12 10.22
CA LEU A 49 -4.74 -19.70 9.99
C LEU A 49 -5.77 -20.48 10.82
N LYS A 50 -5.59 -21.81 10.94
CA LYS A 50 -6.51 -22.66 11.69
C LYS A 50 -6.36 -22.54 13.20
N SER A 51 -5.13 -22.48 13.68
CA SER A 51 -4.83 -22.42 15.12
C SER A 51 -4.95 -21.02 15.70
N GLY A 52 -4.80 -19.98 14.85
CA GLY A 52 -4.64 -18.60 15.31
C GLY A 52 -3.29 -18.34 15.99
N ASN A 53 -2.37 -19.29 15.94
CA ASN A 53 -1.01 -19.11 16.44
C ASN A 53 -0.08 -18.75 15.26
N PHE A 54 0.33 -17.49 15.19
CA PHE A 54 1.17 -16.94 14.13
C PHE A 54 2.55 -16.44 14.64
N GLU A 55 3.06 -17.00 15.74
CA GLU A 55 4.38 -16.64 16.29
C GLU A 55 5.51 -16.85 15.27
N GLY A 56 5.40 -17.88 14.41
CA GLY A 56 6.37 -18.13 13.35
C GLY A 56 6.44 -16.98 12.35
N ALA A 57 5.28 -16.52 11.89
CA ALA A 57 5.16 -15.37 11.00
C ALA A 57 5.67 -14.08 11.66
N LEU A 58 5.43 -13.88 12.96
CA LEU A 58 5.92 -12.68 13.67
C LEU A 58 7.45 -12.65 13.77
N LYS A 59 8.14 -13.78 13.90
CA LYS A 59 9.60 -13.83 13.88
C LYS A 59 10.19 -13.38 12.54
N TRP A 60 9.51 -13.70 11.43
CA TRP A 60 9.90 -13.19 10.12
C TRP A 60 9.78 -11.65 10.07
N TRP A 61 8.70 -11.11 10.66
CA TRP A 61 8.49 -9.67 10.73
C TRP A 61 9.53 -8.95 11.57
N GLU A 62 10.08 -9.55 12.63
CA GLU A 62 11.15 -8.93 13.42
C GLU A 62 12.36 -8.58 12.54
N GLN A 63 12.82 -9.51 11.70
CA GLN A 63 13.92 -9.27 10.77
C GLN A 63 13.55 -8.25 9.68
N CYS A 64 12.33 -8.35 9.15
CA CYS A 64 11.83 -7.42 8.14
C CYS A 64 11.79 -5.99 8.68
N ILE A 65 11.22 -5.79 9.85
CA ILE A 65 11.10 -4.49 10.51
C ILE A 65 12.47 -3.87 10.79
N ASP A 66 13.44 -4.65 11.30
CA ASP A 66 14.81 -4.17 11.53
C ASP A 66 15.45 -3.66 10.25
N ALA A 67 15.37 -4.43 9.16
CA ALA A 67 15.93 -4.03 7.87
C ALA A 67 15.29 -2.73 7.34
N HIS A 68 13.97 -2.61 7.41
CA HIS A 68 13.24 -1.42 6.95
C HIS A 68 13.55 -0.18 7.81
N LYS A 69 13.70 -0.36 9.12
CA LYS A 69 14.14 0.71 10.02
C LYS A 69 15.55 1.21 9.67
N ARG A 70 16.50 0.30 9.41
CA ARG A 70 17.87 0.66 8.98
C ARG A 70 17.89 1.33 7.61
N ALA A 71 16.99 0.95 6.71
CA ALA A 71 16.78 1.63 5.43
C ALA A 71 16.14 3.02 5.59
N GLY A 72 15.64 3.39 6.77
CA GLY A 72 15.05 4.71 7.04
C GLY A 72 13.62 4.87 6.51
N MET A 73 12.89 3.78 6.33
CA MET A 73 11.51 3.80 5.85
C MET A 73 10.55 4.37 6.89
N GLN A 74 9.51 5.04 6.42
CA GLN A 74 8.42 5.55 7.24
C GLN A 74 7.24 4.59 7.29
N TYR A 75 7.04 3.85 6.20
CA TYR A 75 5.93 2.92 6.02
C TYR A 75 6.42 1.53 5.62
N ILE A 76 5.69 0.53 6.08
CA ILE A 76 5.73 -0.84 5.55
C ILE A 76 4.30 -1.17 5.13
N VAL A 77 4.12 -1.55 3.88
CA VAL A 77 2.80 -1.86 3.32
C VAL A 77 2.76 -3.32 2.89
N ASN A 78 1.80 -4.08 3.43
CA ASN A 78 1.56 -5.44 3.00
C ASN A 78 0.71 -5.43 1.72
N PRO A 79 1.24 -5.88 0.56
CA PRO A 79 0.54 -5.82 -0.72
C PRO A 79 -0.47 -6.95 -0.93
N GLY A 80 -0.74 -7.76 0.08
CA GLY A 80 -1.72 -8.82 0.00
C GLY A 80 -1.53 -9.91 1.04
N VAL A 81 -2.64 -10.54 1.37
CA VAL A 81 -2.71 -11.76 2.19
C VAL A 81 -3.48 -12.84 1.44
N ASN A 82 -3.34 -14.09 1.85
CA ASN A 82 -4.19 -15.16 1.33
C ASN A 82 -5.66 -14.81 1.52
N PHE A 83 -6.46 -14.95 0.46
CA PHE A 83 -7.89 -14.69 0.54
C PHE A 83 -8.55 -15.68 1.52
N PRO A 84 -9.23 -15.20 2.59
CA PRO A 84 -9.83 -16.06 3.59
C PRO A 84 -11.03 -16.81 3.02
N LYS A 85 -11.21 -18.06 3.42
CA LYS A 85 -12.35 -18.89 3.00
C LYS A 85 -13.57 -18.71 3.90
N THR A 86 -13.36 -18.30 5.14
CA THR A 86 -14.39 -18.10 6.16
C THR A 86 -14.15 -16.80 6.93
N LEU A 87 -15.18 -16.29 7.62
CA LEU A 87 -15.02 -15.14 8.52
C LEU A 87 -14.14 -15.46 9.72
N ALA A 88 -14.05 -16.74 10.14
CA ALA A 88 -13.11 -17.14 11.19
C ALA A 88 -11.65 -16.98 10.73
N GLU A 89 -11.30 -17.38 9.50
CA GLU A 89 -9.98 -17.12 8.93
C GLU A 89 -9.72 -15.62 8.75
N ALA A 90 -10.73 -14.87 8.30
CA ALA A 90 -10.67 -13.41 8.16
C ALA A 90 -10.34 -12.71 9.49
N GLU A 91 -10.95 -13.16 10.59
CA GLU A 91 -10.67 -12.64 11.93
C GLU A 91 -9.22 -12.93 12.36
N VAL A 92 -8.71 -14.13 12.11
CA VAL A 92 -7.30 -14.47 12.40
C VAL A 92 -6.36 -13.56 11.62
N ILE A 93 -6.62 -13.33 10.33
CA ILE A 93 -5.81 -12.43 9.51
C ILE A 93 -5.85 -11.00 10.06
N CYS A 94 -7.02 -10.48 10.45
CA CYS A 94 -7.12 -9.13 11.03
C CYS A 94 -6.34 -9.01 12.36
N LYS A 95 -6.40 -10.02 13.23
CA LYS A 95 -5.59 -10.08 14.45
C LYS A 95 -4.09 -10.10 14.15
N TYR A 96 -3.69 -10.86 13.16
CA TYR A 96 -2.29 -10.89 12.68
C TYR A 96 -1.84 -9.53 12.16
N LEU A 97 -2.60 -8.88 11.28
CA LEU A 97 -2.28 -7.55 10.76
C LEU A 97 -2.18 -6.50 11.90
N ASN A 98 -3.10 -6.55 12.87
CA ASN A 98 -3.03 -5.69 14.05
C ASN A 98 -1.74 -5.93 14.86
N LYS A 99 -1.31 -7.18 15.01
CA LYS A 99 -0.08 -7.49 15.73
C LYS A 99 1.17 -7.03 14.99
N VAL A 100 1.22 -7.22 13.67
CA VAL A 100 2.30 -6.68 12.82
C VAL A 100 2.33 -5.15 12.91
N GLY A 101 1.17 -4.49 12.82
CA GLY A 101 1.06 -3.03 12.96
C GLY A 101 1.57 -2.52 14.30
N GLU A 102 1.30 -3.22 15.39
CA GLU A 102 1.84 -2.91 16.71
C GLU A 102 3.37 -2.98 16.73
N MET A 103 3.96 -4.04 16.12
CA MET A 103 5.42 -4.21 16.05
C MET A 103 6.09 -3.13 15.20
N VAL A 104 5.50 -2.80 14.04
CA VAL A 104 6.00 -1.75 13.14
C VAL A 104 5.92 -0.38 13.81
N ASN A 105 4.81 -0.08 14.51
CA ASN A 105 4.65 1.17 15.27
C ASN A 105 5.68 1.27 16.41
N ALA A 106 5.96 0.19 17.12
CA ALA A 106 6.98 0.15 18.18
C ALA A 106 8.39 0.43 17.62
N ALA A 107 8.64 0.11 16.35
CA ALA A 107 9.89 0.42 15.66
C ALA A 107 9.97 1.88 15.14
N GLY A 108 8.89 2.66 15.28
CA GLY A 108 8.81 4.06 14.85
C GLY A 108 8.35 4.26 13.39
N MET A 109 7.83 3.22 12.76
CA MET A 109 7.26 3.25 11.42
C MET A 109 5.73 3.08 11.49
N LYS A 110 5.04 3.10 10.35
CA LYS A 110 3.61 2.81 10.23
C LYS A 110 3.38 1.63 9.31
N PHE A 111 2.39 0.79 9.67
CA PHE A 111 2.02 -0.40 8.91
C PHE A 111 0.73 -0.18 8.15
N GLY A 112 0.71 -0.58 6.88
CA GLY A 112 -0.47 -0.47 6.02
C GLY A 112 -0.76 -1.74 5.23
N TYR A 113 -1.93 -1.75 4.61
CA TYR A 113 -2.38 -2.79 3.69
C TYR A 113 -2.73 -2.17 2.33
N HIS A 114 -2.21 -2.75 1.25
CA HIS A 114 -2.51 -2.37 -0.13
C HIS A 114 -3.49 -3.38 -0.74
N ASN A 115 -4.52 -2.88 -1.40
CA ASN A 115 -5.52 -3.72 -2.06
C ASN A 115 -5.22 -3.97 -3.53
N HIS A 116 -5.64 -5.15 -3.98
CA HIS A 116 -5.94 -5.45 -5.37
C HIS A 116 -7.47 -5.47 -5.58
N SER A 117 -7.94 -6.13 -6.62
CA SER A 117 -9.37 -6.22 -6.91
C SER A 117 -10.09 -7.35 -6.16
N HIS A 118 -9.36 -8.38 -5.77
CA HIS A 118 -9.96 -9.57 -5.15
C HIS A 118 -10.45 -9.34 -3.72
N GLU A 119 -9.94 -8.33 -3.01
CA GLU A 119 -10.40 -7.99 -1.67
C GLU A 119 -11.85 -7.48 -1.66
N PHE A 120 -12.36 -7.00 -2.80
CA PHE A 120 -13.76 -6.59 -2.93
C PHE A 120 -14.73 -7.76 -3.13
N ASN A 121 -14.23 -8.99 -3.22
CA ASN A 121 -15.06 -10.20 -3.18
C ASN A 121 -15.56 -10.49 -1.76
N LYS A 122 -16.62 -11.31 -1.69
CA LYS A 122 -17.28 -11.64 -0.44
C LYS A 122 -16.77 -12.93 0.17
N VAL A 123 -16.62 -12.92 1.49
CA VAL A 123 -16.40 -14.08 2.34
C VAL A 123 -17.65 -14.23 3.21
N GLU A 124 -18.38 -15.32 3.08
CA GLU A 124 -19.63 -15.58 3.80
C GLU A 124 -20.60 -14.38 3.81
N GLY A 125 -20.72 -13.73 2.64
CA GLY A 125 -21.63 -12.60 2.42
C GLY A 125 -21.08 -11.21 2.78
N LYS A 126 -19.95 -11.11 3.45
CA LYS A 126 -19.25 -9.85 3.79
C LYS A 126 -18.18 -9.54 2.75
N VAL A 127 -18.07 -8.29 2.29
CA VAL A 127 -16.95 -7.83 1.46
C VAL A 127 -15.67 -7.90 2.31
N TRP A 128 -14.64 -8.60 1.80
CA TRP A 128 -13.43 -8.85 2.57
C TRP A 128 -12.68 -7.54 2.92
N TYR A 129 -12.58 -6.61 1.99
CA TYR A 129 -11.94 -5.32 2.23
C TYR A 129 -12.64 -4.51 3.33
N ASP A 130 -13.99 -4.48 3.31
CA ASP A 130 -14.78 -3.84 4.36
C ASP A 130 -14.53 -4.50 5.72
N TYR A 131 -14.57 -5.84 5.75
CA TYR A 131 -14.31 -6.59 6.97
C TYR A 131 -12.93 -6.28 7.55
N MET A 132 -11.90 -6.22 6.68
CA MET A 132 -10.53 -5.90 7.10
C MET A 132 -10.43 -4.48 7.68
N ILE A 133 -11.05 -3.49 7.05
CA ILE A 133 -11.07 -2.11 7.55
C ILE A 133 -11.77 -2.01 8.91
N GLU A 134 -12.88 -2.72 9.08
CA GLU A 134 -13.72 -2.70 10.28
C GLU A 134 -13.10 -3.48 11.47
N HIS A 135 -12.25 -4.49 11.21
CA HIS A 135 -11.66 -5.37 12.22
C HIS A 135 -10.17 -5.15 12.45
N THR A 136 -9.58 -4.13 11.80
CA THR A 136 -8.23 -3.67 12.10
C THR A 136 -8.26 -2.32 12.82
N ASP A 137 -7.38 -2.19 13.81
CA ASP A 137 -7.22 -0.98 14.61
C ASP A 137 -6.62 0.15 13.76
N ALA A 138 -7.30 1.29 13.70
CA ALA A 138 -6.89 2.43 12.90
C ALA A 138 -5.54 3.02 13.33
N ASP A 139 -5.15 2.85 14.60
CA ASP A 139 -3.85 3.28 15.11
C ASP A 139 -2.72 2.31 14.74
N LYS A 140 -3.06 1.08 14.31
CA LYS A 140 -2.10 0.02 13.99
C LYS A 140 -1.97 -0.22 12.49
N VAL A 141 -3.09 -0.17 11.75
CA VAL A 141 -3.15 -0.51 10.33
C VAL A 141 -3.84 0.62 9.57
N PHE A 142 -3.12 1.28 8.69
CA PHE A 142 -3.73 2.15 7.69
C PHE A 142 -3.96 1.38 6.39
N PHE A 143 -4.63 2.00 5.43
CA PHE A 143 -4.80 1.43 4.09
C PHE A 143 -4.11 2.32 3.05
N GLU A 144 -3.38 1.67 2.16
CA GLU A 144 -2.93 2.23 0.91
C GLU A 144 -3.89 1.76 -0.17
N MET A 145 -4.81 2.65 -0.57
CA MET A 145 -5.76 2.27 -1.60
C MET A 145 -5.15 2.40 -2.98
N ASP A 146 -5.06 1.28 -3.71
CA ASP A 146 -4.85 1.31 -5.14
C ASP A 146 -6.16 1.64 -5.85
N VAL A 147 -6.19 2.81 -6.49
CA VAL A 147 -7.41 3.34 -7.10
C VAL A 147 -7.82 2.61 -8.38
N TYR A 148 -6.86 2.07 -9.14
CA TYR A 148 -7.12 1.26 -10.33
C TYR A 148 -7.69 -0.10 -9.94
N TRP A 149 -7.07 -0.78 -8.97
CA TRP A 149 -7.57 -2.07 -8.52
C TRP A 149 -8.93 -1.98 -7.83
N ALA A 150 -9.24 -0.85 -7.16
CA ALA A 150 -10.58 -0.59 -6.64
C ALA A 150 -11.61 -0.51 -7.78
N VAL A 151 -11.31 0.24 -8.85
CA VAL A 151 -12.18 0.32 -10.04
C VAL A 151 -12.31 -1.06 -10.72
N ARG A 152 -11.23 -1.84 -10.80
CA ARG A 152 -11.27 -3.21 -11.31
C ARG A 152 -12.08 -4.15 -10.41
N GLY A 153 -12.13 -3.88 -9.11
CA GLY A 153 -13.01 -4.53 -8.14
C GLY A 153 -14.45 -4.02 -8.18
N GLN A 154 -14.78 -3.16 -9.16
CA GLN A 154 -16.12 -2.59 -9.37
C GLN A 154 -16.64 -1.74 -8.20
N VAL A 155 -15.73 -1.07 -7.50
CA VAL A 155 -16.04 -0.15 -6.39
C VAL A 155 -15.49 1.24 -6.66
N SER A 156 -16.10 2.23 -6.01
CA SER A 156 -15.66 3.62 -6.09
C SER A 156 -14.70 3.96 -4.97
N PRO A 157 -13.46 4.40 -5.26
CA PRO A 157 -12.56 4.92 -4.22
C PRO A 157 -13.19 6.04 -3.40
N VAL A 158 -13.94 6.93 -4.05
CA VAL A 158 -14.61 8.07 -3.39
C VAL A 158 -15.65 7.62 -2.36
N GLU A 159 -16.43 6.57 -2.67
CA GLU A 159 -17.39 6.03 -1.70
C GLU A 159 -16.67 5.36 -0.51
N TYR A 160 -15.52 4.73 -0.73
CA TYR A 160 -14.69 4.21 0.35
C TYR A 160 -14.13 5.32 1.25
N PHE A 161 -13.68 6.45 0.68
CA PHE A 161 -13.22 7.60 1.46
C PHE A 161 -14.33 8.19 2.33
N LYS A 162 -15.57 8.18 1.85
CA LYS A 162 -16.74 8.62 2.61
C LYS A 162 -17.14 7.61 3.69
N LYS A 163 -17.07 6.31 3.37
CA LYS A 163 -17.48 5.24 4.28
C LYS A 163 -16.47 5.07 5.43
N TYR A 164 -15.18 5.20 5.13
CA TYR A 164 -14.08 5.00 6.08
C TYR A 164 -13.12 6.20 6.11
N PRO A 165 -13.60 7.38 6.57
CA PRO A 165 -12.79 8.59 6.54
C PRO A 165 -11.52 8.45 7.38
N GLY A 166 -10.39 8.95 6.84
CA GLY A 166 -9.11 8.95 7.55
C GLY A 166 -8.34 7.62 7.52
N ARG A 167 -8.89 6.54 6.92
CA ARG A 167 -8.24 5.23 6.90
C ARG A 167 -7.21 5.06 5.78
N PHE A 168 -7.20 5.92 4.76
CA PHE A 168 -6.39 5.79 3.55
C PHE A 168 -5.23 6.78 3.56
N THR A 169 -4.18 6.45 4.33
CA THR A 169 -2.99 7.31 4.53
C THR A 169 -2.17 7.47 3.26
N LEU A 170 -2.11 6.42 2.44
CA LEU A 170 -1.46 6.40 1.15
C LEU A 170 -2.48 6.09 0.04
N LEU A 171 -2.25 6.59 -1.16
CA LEU A 171 -2.94 6.16 -2.36
C LEU A 171 -1.93 5.70 -3.38
N HIS A 172 -2.13 4.49 -3.90
CA HIS A 172 -1.48 4.02 -5.11
C HIS A 172 -2.23 4.58 -6.30
N ILE A 173 -1.59 5.53 -6.97
CA ILE A 173 -2.11 6.16 -8.19
C ILE A 173 -1.65 5.31 -9.35
N LYS A 174 -2.61 4.61 -9.93
CA LYS A 174 -2.41 3.63 -10.99
C LYS A 174 -3.53 3.73 -12.01
N ASP A 175 -3.23 3.42 -13.25
CA ASP A 175 -4.17 3.19 -14.35
C ASP A 175 -3.79 1.88 -15.05
N HIS A 176 -4.48 1.51 -16.12
CA HIS A 176 -4.13 0.33 -16.92
C HIS A 176 -2.73 0.45 -17.55
N ARG A 177 -2.38 1.66 -17.97
CA ARG A 177 -1.07 2.08 -18.48
C ARG A 177 -0.80 3.50 -17.96
N GLU A 178 -0.36 4.40 -18.82
CA GLU A 178 -0.17 5.81 -18.47
C GLU A 178 -1.49 6.45 -18.01
N PHE A 179 -1.38 7.35 -17.06
CA PHE A 179 -2.54 7.96 -16.40
C PHE A 179 -3.47 8.71 -17.37
N GLY A 180 -4.78 8.43 -17.23
CA GLY A 180 -5.84 9.06 -18.01
C GLY A 180 -6.05 8.49 -19.40
N GLU A 181 -5.16 7.63 -19.89
CA GLU A 181 -5.28 7.06 -21.25
C GLU A 181 -6.36 5.97 -21.35
N SER A 182 -6.64 5.26 -20.25
CA SER A 182 -7.67 4.21 -20.25
C SER A 182 -9.09 4.74 -20.14
N GLY A 183 -9.26 5.93 -19.54
CA GLY A 183 -10.55 6.47 -19.16
C GLY A 183 -11.28 5.69 -18.04
N MET A 184 -10.63 4.70 -17.41
CA MET A 184 -11.23 3.86 -16.39
C MET A 184 -11.25 4.50 -15.01
N VAL A 185 -10.21 5.27 -14.68
CA VAL A 185 -10.01 5.85 -13.35
C VAL A 185 -10.39 7.32 -13.34
N GLY A 186 -11.39 7.69 -12.55
CA GLY A 186 -11.85 9.07 -12.38
C GLY A 186 -10.93 9.84 -11.42
N PHE A 187 -9.72 10.18 -11.87
CA PHE A 187 -8.71 10.84 -11.03
C PHE A 187 -9.19 12.17 -10.44
N ASP A 188 -9.94 12.97 -11.20
CA ASP A 188 -10.52 14.24 -10.73
C ASP A 188 -11.42 14.06 -9.52
N ALA A 189 -12.33 13.10 -9.56
CA ALA A 189 -13.20 12.76 -8.44
C ALA A 189 -12.42 12.24 -7.23
N ILE A 190 -11.40 11.40 -7.45
CA ILE A 190 -10.54 10.84 -6.40
C ILE A 190 -9.78 11.96 -5.69
N PHE A 191 -9.04 12.79 -6.44
CA PHE A 191 -8.22 13.86 -5.86
C PHE A 191 -9.06 14.96 -5.19
N ASN A 192 -10.24 15.28 -5.72
CA ASN A 192 -11.17 16.24 -5.10
C ASN A 192 -11.78 15.74 -3.77
N ASN A 193 -11.68 14.43 -3.48
CA ASN A 193 -12.13 13.84 -2.22
C ASN A 193 -10.99 13.28 -1.35
N ALA A 194 -9.73 13.46 -1.73
CA ALA A 194 -8.57 12.90 -1.03
C ALA A 194 -8.42 13.41 0.42
N ASP A 195 -8.93 14.59 0.73
CA ASP A 195 -8.97 15.10 2.11
C ASP A 195 -9.77 14.18 3.05
N LYS A 196 -10.84 13.53 2.54
CA LYS A 196 -11.66 12.58 3.31
C LYS A 196 -10.91 11.26 3.54
N ALA A 197 -10.05 10.88 2.61
CA ALA A 197 -9.22 9.68 2.72
C ALA A 197 -8.26 9.74 3.93
N GLY A 198 -7.81 10.93 4.31
CA GLY A 198 -6.75 11.13 5.29
C GLY A 198 -5.36 11.05 4.65
N LEU A 199 -5.28 11.32 3.36
CA LEU A 199 -4.11 11.18 2.51
C LEU A 199 -2.89 11.96 3.03
N LYS A 200 -1.73 11.28 3.07
CA LYS A 200 -0.43 11.88 3.40
C LYS A 200 0.53 11.87 2.21
N ASN A 201 0.60 10.77 1.47
CA ASN A 201 1.49 10.61 0.33
C ASN A 201 0.78 9.89 -0.83
N LEU A 202 1.26 10.17 -2.06
CA LEU A 202 0.89 9.49 -3.28
C LEU A 202 2.04 8.59 -3.72
N VAL A 203 1.74 7.39 -4.12
CA VAL A 203 2.66 6.47 -4.78
C VAL A 203 2.18 6.26 -6.22
N VAL A 204 3.06 6.48 -7.19
CA VAL A 204 2.76 6.27 -8.61
C VAL A 204 3.24 4.89 -9.00
N GLU A 205 2.32 4.06 -9.51
CA GLU A 205 2.66 2.75 -10.02
C GLU A 205 2.37 2.63 -11.53
N LEU A 206 3.32 2.09 -12.26
CA LEU A 206 3.20 1.78 -13.69
C LEU A 206 3.77 0.38 -13.95
N GLU A 207 2.90 -0.63 -14.05
CA GLU A 207 3.30 -2.03 -14.32
C GLU A 207 3.61 -2.30 -15.78
N GLY A 208 3.16 -1.44 -16.66
CA GLY A 208 3.43 -1.56 -18.09
C GLY A 208 3.16 -0.26 -18.81
N SER A 209 3.84 -0.03 -19.91
CA SER A 209 3.83 1.22 -20.67
C SER A 209 3.48 1.00 -22.13
N ASN A 210 2.74 1.96 -22.70
CA ASN A 210 2.56 2.09 -24.16
C ASN A 210 3.73 2.84 -24.82
N ARG A 211 4.71 3.30 -24.03
CA ARG A 211 5.91 4.01 -24.51
C ARG A 211 7.04 3.02 -24.77
N PRO A 212 8.11 3.43 -25.52
CA PRO A 212 9.25 2.57 -25.84
C PRO A 212 9.94 1.95 -24.62
N ASN A 213 9.91 2.64 -23.49
CA ASN A 213 10.44 2.13 -22.22
C ASN A 213 9.60 2.64 -21.03
N ILE A 214 9.76 1.99 -19.88
CA ILE A 214 9.00 2.29 -18.69
C ILE A 214 9.27 3.69 -18.11
N LEU A 215 10.46 4.22 -18.28
CA LEU A 215 10.82 5.56 -17.78
C LEU A 215 10.10 6.67 -18.55
N ASP A 216 9.90 6.49 -19.87
CA ASP A 216 9.09 7.42 -20.68
C ASP A 216 7.63 7.39 -20.20
N GLY A 217 7.08 6.21 -19.90
CA GLY A 217 5.75 6.07 -19.31
C GLY A 217 5.64 6.75 -17.94
N MET A 218 6.62 6.53 -17.06
CA MET A 218 6.69 7.20 -15.76
C MET A 218 6.75 8.72 -15.90
N LYS A 219 7.46 9.24 -16.93
CA LYS A 219 7.45 10.67 -17.24
C LYS A 219 6.07 11.17 -17.63
N VAL A 220 5.35 10.44 -18.47
CA VAL A 220 3.96 10.78 -18.87
C VAL A 220 3.05 10.84 -17.64
N CYS A 221 3.13 9.86 -16.72
CA CYS A 221 2.38 9.86 -15.48
C CYS A 221 2.70 11.08 -14.60
N ALA A 222 3.98 11.44 -14.48
CA ALA A 222 4.41 12.61 -13.73
C ALA A 222 3.89 13.92 -14.36
N ASP A 223 3.96 14.04 -15.68
CA ASP A 223 3.48 15.21 -16.41
C ASP A 223 1.95 15.36 -16.32
N TYR A 224 1.21 14.25 -16.36
CA TYR A 224 -0.23 14.22 -16.11
C TYR A 224 -0.57 14.80 -14.72
N LEU A 225 0.07 14.32 -13.67
CA LEU A 225 -0.21 14.78 -12.30
C LEU A 225 0.16 16.26 -12.10
N LYS A 226 1.24 16.74 -12.73
CA LYS A 226 1.65 18.15 -12.66
C LYS A 226 0.68 19.07 -13.42
N ALA A 227 0.14 18.63 -14.54
CA ALA A 227 -0.79 19.42 -15.35
C ALA A 227 -2.21 19.42 -14.78
N ALA A 228 -2.57 18.43 -13.97
CA ALA A 228 -3.90 18.23 -13.43
C ALA A 228 -4.24 19.25 -12.34
N LYS A 229 -5.17 20.14 -12.62
CA LYS A 229 -5.59 21.23 -11.69
C LYS A 229 -6.24 20.73 -10.41
N PHE A 230 -6.71 19.50 -10.39
CA PHE A 230 -7.35 18.84 -9.24
C PHE A 230 -6.32 18.20 -8.30
N VAL A 231 -5.06 18.09 -8.69
CA VAL A 231 -3.98 17.58 -7.82
C VAL A 231 -3.42 18.72 -7.00
N LYS A 232 -3.44 18.59 -5.68
CA LYS A 232 -2.89 19.58 -4.75
C LYS A 232 -1.40 19.31 -4.50
N SER A 233 -0.65 20.35 -4.15
CA SER A 233 0.77 20.23 -3.78
C SER A 233 0.97 19.52 -2.42
N THR A 234 -0.05 19.52 -1.58
CA THR A 234 -0.07 18.82 -0.27
C THR A 234 -1.49 18.46 0.13
N TYR A 235 -1.64 17.33 0.82
CA TYR A 235 -2.88 16.84 1.42
C TYR A 235 -2.81 16.78 2.95
N THR A 236 -1.68 17.16 3.52
CA THR A 236 -1.52 17.32 4.98
C THR A 236 -1.95 18.74 5.37
N LYS A 237 -2.86 18.83 6.35
CA LYS A 237 -3.12 20.05 7.08
C LYS A 237 -2.14 20.17 8.25
#